data_1b188e7a02c2db55affc4e4bd6470209
#
_entry.id   1b188e7a02c2db55affc4e4bd6470209
#
_cell.length_a   1.000
_cell.length_b   1.000
_cell.length_c   1.000
_cell.angle_alpha   90.00
_cell.angle_beta   90.00
_cell.angle_gamma   90.00
#
_symmetry.space_group_name_H-M   'P 1'
#
loop_
_entity.id
_entity.type
_entity.pdbx_description
1 polymer ?
#
loop_
_entity_poly.entity_id
_entity_poly.type
_entity_poly.pdbx_seq_one_letter_code
_entity_poly.pdbx_strand_id
1 'polypeptide(L)'
;QRARGIDVTLFSPTAGAMEHHVGDVQTSINWTRACNDLIHRVCSLYPKEFVGVCQLPQSPGADLSYAVDELVRCVQELGFVGCNLNPDPSDGYWTGPPLTDRYWYPLYEKLVELDVPAMVHVSCSCNPNFHHTGAHYLNADTTAFMQFIQGNLFVDFPTLRFVIPHGGGAVPYHWGRYRGLAQQLGRPPVEQ
;
A
#
# COMPACT_ATOMS: atom_id res chain seq x y z
N GLN A 1 1.64 -7.09 24.40
CA GLN A 1 2.19 -5.93 23.71
C GLN A 1 3.10 -5.13 24.63
N ARG A 2 2.58 -4.48 25.68
CA ARG A 2 3.37 -3.67 26.64
C ARG A 2 4.53 -4.42 27.31
N ALA A 3 4.33 -5.69 27.65
CA ALA A 3 5.40 -6.53 28.22
C ALA A 3 6.59 -6.76 27.25
N ARG A 4 6.44 -6.41 25.99
CA ARG A 4 7.49 -6.46 24.94
C ARG A 4 8.01 -5.07 24.57
N GLY A 5 7.65 -4.02 25.32
CA GLY A 5 8.08 -2.65 25.05
C GLY A 5 7.38 -2.01 23.84
N ILE A 6 6.20 -2.50 23.45
CA ILE A 6 5.40 -1.95 22.36
C ILE A 6 4.31 -1.06 22.97
N ASP A 7 4.38 0.23 22.72
CA ASP A 7 3.42 1.22 23.21
C ASP A 7 2.14 1.26 22.37
N VAL A 8 2.30 1.33 21.04
CA VAL A 8 1.21 1.44 20.08
C VAL A 8 1.48 0.54 18.87
N THR A 9 0.43 -0.07 18.34
CA THR A 9 0.47 -0.84 17.10
C THR A 9 -0.41 -0.17 16.04
N LEU A 10 0.14 0.09 14.86
CA LEU A 10 -0.64 0.38 13.67
C LEU A 10 -1.33 -0.93 13.24
N PHE A 11 -2.65 -0.95 13.28
CA PHE A 11 -3.44 -2.16 13.13
C PHE A 11 -4.30 -2.10 11.88
N SER A 12 -4.10 -3.06 10.99
CA SER A 12 -4.81 -3.14 9.70
C SER A 12 -5.33 -4.56 9.44
N PRO A 13 -6.29 -4.73 8.53
CA PRO A 13 -6.59 -6.05 7.98
C PRO A 13 -5.33 -6.67 7.36
N THR A 14 -5.22 -8.00 7.41
CA THR A 14 -4.08 -8.71 6.84
C THR A 14 -4.07 -8.54 5.32
N ALA A 15 -3.10 -7.82 4.78
CA ALA A 15 -3.00 -7.51 3.36
C ALA A 15 -2.98 -8.78 2.49
N GLY A 16 -2.28 -9.85 2.93
CA GLY A 16 -2.24 -11.13 2.23
C GLY A 16 -3.58 -11.85 2.09
N ALA A 17 -4.59 -11.51 2.92
CA ALA A 17 -5.91 -12.12 2.88
C ALA A 17 -6.96 -11.25 2.18
N MET A 18 -6.57 -10.14 1.56
CA MET A 18 -7.51 -9.27 0.87
C MET A 18 -7.94 -9.81 -0.50
N GLU A 19 -7.05 -10.52 -1.19
CA GLU A 19 -7.32 -11.28 -2.42
C GLU A 19 -8.29 -10.57 -3.38
N HIS A 20 -7.94 -9.33 -3.76
CA HIS A 20 -8.81 -8.40 -4.52
C HIS A 20 -9.27 -8.95 -5.88
N HIS A 21 -8.62 -9.97 -6.42
CA HIS A 21 -8.96 -10.65 -7.66
C HIS A 21 -10.11 -11.66 -7.50
N VAL A 22 -10.48 -12.03 -6.27
CA VAL A 22 -11.54 -13.01 -5.98
C VAL A 22 -12.90 -12.34 -5.99
N GLY A 23 -13.82 -12.90 -6.77
CA GLY A 23 -15.17 -12.38 -6.90
C GLY A 23 -15.25 -11.15 -7.83
N ASP A 24 -16.25 -10.33 -7.60
CA ASP A 24 -16.50 -9.10 -8.34
C ASP A 24 -16.13 -7.84 -7.53
N VAL A 25 -16.27 -6.68 -8.14
CA VAL A 25 -16.00 -5.39 -7.50
C VAL A 25 -16.82 -5.21 -6.22
N GLN A 26 -18.08 -5.63 -6.23
CA GLN A 26 -18.95 -5.49 -5.05
C GLN A 26 -18.50 -6.39 -3.90
N THR A 27 -17.99 -7.59 -4.22
CA THR A 27 -17.39 -8.50 -3.24
C THR A 27 -16.18 -7.87 -2.58
N SER A 28 -15.28 -7.28 -3.36
CA SER A 28 -14.09 -6.59 -2.84
C SER A 28 -14.48 -5.40 -1.96
N ILE A 29 -15.46 -4.58 -2.36
CA ILE A 29 -15.96 -3.46 -1.56
C ILE A 29 -16.50 -3.95 -0.22
N ASN A 30 -17.40 -4.93 -0.24
CA ASN A 30 -18.04 -5.45 0.96
C ASN A 30 -17.03 -6.09 1.92
N TRP A 31 -16.10 -6.89 1.37
CA TRP A 31 -15.05 -7.53 2.15
C TRP A 31 -14.13 -6.51 2.81
N THR A 32 -13.67 -5.53 2.05
CA THR A 32 -12.80 -4.47 2.55
C THR A 32 -13.47 -3.66 3.65
N ARG A 33 -14.73 -3.26 3.46
CA ARG A 33 -15.50 -2.51 4.46
C ARG A 33 -15.69 -3.32 5.75
N ALA A 34 -16.09 -4.57 5.64
CA ALA A 34 -16.26 -5.44 6.80
C ALA A 34 -14.94 -5.59 7.59
N CYS A 35 -13.82 -5.76 6.90
CA CYS A 35 -12.50 -5.84 7.53
C CYS A 35 -12.12 -4.52 8.22
N ASN A 36 -12.32 -3.37 7.57
CA ASN A 36 -12.02 -2.06 8.16
C ASN A 36 -12.91 -1.77 9.38
N ASP A 37 -14.20 -2.13 9.33
CA ASP A 37 -15.10 -1.98 10.45
C ASP A 37 -14.68 -2.83 11.66
N LEU A 38 -14.15 -4.04 11.43
CA LEU A 38 -13.58 -4.87 12.50
C LEU A 38 -12.33 -4.24 13.10
N ILE A 39 -11.44 -3.65 12.30
CA ILE A 39 -10.27 -2.90 12.79
C ILE A 39 -10.73 -1.72 13.66
N HIS A 40 -11.70 -0.93 13.18
CA HIS A 40 -12.26 0.18 13.95
C HIS A 40 -12.82 -0.29 15.28
N ARG A 41 -13.54 -1.42 15.29
CA ARG A 41 -14.07 -2.02 16.52
C ARG A 41 -12.97 -2.36 17.51
N VAL A 42 -11.87 -2.96 17.06
CA VAL A 42 -10.73 -3.28 17.94
C VAL A 42 -10.06 -2.02 18.46
N CYS A 43 -9.82 -1.02 17.61
CA CYS A 43 -9.24 0.26 18.02
C CYS A 43 -10.13 0.99 19.05
N SER A 44 -11.46 0.92 18.88
CA SER A 44 -12.40 1.50 19.85
C SER A 44 -12.39 0.79 21.21
N LEU A 45 -12.14 -0.52 21.25
CA LEU A 45 -12.03 -1.30 22.48
C LEU A 45 -10.68 -1.08 23.18
N TYR A 46 -9.63 -0.82 22.43
CA TYR A 46 -8.26 -0.69 22.94
C TYR A 46 -7.56 0.56 22.37
N PRO A 47 -8.09 1.78 22.64
CA PRO A 47 -7.66 3.02 21.98
C PRO A 47 -6.25 3.49 22.37
N LYS A 48 -5.67 2.92 23.40
CA LYS A 48 -4.29 3.22 23.82
C LYS A 48 -3.26 2.28 23.20
N GLU A 49 -3.70 1.17 22.65
CA GLU A 49 -2.85 0.10 22.13
C GLU A 49 -2.85 0.01 20.61
N PHE A 50 -3.97 0.40 19.96
CA PHE A 50 -4.14 0.24 18.53
C PHE A 50 -4.59 1.53 17.85
N VAL A 51 -3.99 1.79 16.68
CA VAL A 51 -4.38 2.86 15.76
C VAL A 51 -4.69 2.23 14.42
N GLY A 52 -5.85 2.57 13.84
CA GLY A 52 -6.35 1.93 12.63
C GLY A 52 -5.66 2.38 11.35
N VAL A 53 -5.37 1.41 10.49
CA VAL A 53 -4.94 1.60 9.10
C VAL A 53 -5.87 0.79 8.22
N CYS A 54 -6.42 1.37 7.15
CA CYS A 54 -7.41 0.68 6.32
C CYS A 54 -6.78 -0.13 5.18
N GLN A 55 -7.55 -1.08 4.67
CA GLN A 55 -7.40 -1.62 3.33
C GLN A 55 -8.31 -0.86 2.36
N LEU A 56 -7.97 -0.90 1.08
CA LEU A 56 -8.75 -0.27 0.01
C LEU A 56 -9.36 -1.36 -0.88
N PRO A 57 -10.59 -1.21 -1.40
CA PRO A 57 -11.13 -2.12 -2.40
C PRO A 57 -10.43 -1.89 -3.74
N GLN A 58 -9.67 -2.88 -4.19
CA GLN A 58 -8.80 -2.77 -5.37
C GLN A 58 -9.00 -3.94 -6.34
N SER A 59 -10.24 -4.30 -6.70
CA SER A 59 -10.46 -5.30 -7.74
C SER A 59 -9.72 -4.93 -9.03
N PRO A 60 -9.06 -5.88 -9.70
CA PRO A 60 -8.35 -5.61 -10.96
C PRO A 60 -9.26 -4.95 -11.99
N GLY A 61 -8.83 -3.81 -12.54
CA GLY A 61 -9.58 -3.06 -13.56
C GLY A 61 -10.81 -2.30 -13.05
N ALA A 62 -11.06 -2.28 -11.73
CA ALA A 62 -12.16 -1.50 -11.16
C ALA A 62 -11.87 0.00 -11.17
N ASP A 63 -12.93 0.79 -11.09
CA ASP A 63 -12.82 2.24 -10.90
C ASP A 63 -12.16 2.55 -9.54
N LEU A 64 -11.17 3.43 -9.56
CA LEU A 64 -10.42 3.81 -8.38
C LEU A 64 -11.25 4.63 -7.37
N SER A 65 -12.38 5.19 -7.79
CA SER A 65 -13.30 5.92 -6.91
C SER A 65 -13.72 5.11 -5.69
N TYR A 66 -13.93 3.81 -5.83
CA TYR A 66 -14.25 2.93 -4.70
C TYR A 66 -13.15 2.91 -3.62
N ALA A 67 -11.88 2.94 -4.04
CA ALA A 67 -10.75 3.02 -3.12
C ALA A 67 -10.67 4.40 -2.46
N VAL A 68 -10.90 5.47 -3.22
CA VAL A 68 -10.94 6.85 -2.72
C VAL A 68 -12.05 7.04 -1.71
N ASP A 69 -13.27 6.57 -2.00
CA ASP A 69 -14.43 6.70 -1.11
C ASP A 69 -14.20 5.96 0.22
N GLU A 70 -13.63 4.76 0.15
CA GLU A 70 -13.32 3.99 1.37
C GLU A 70 -12.17 4.62 2.18
N LEU A 71 -11.14 5.20 1.53
CA LEU A 71 -10.11 5.96 2.21
C LEU A 71 -10.71 7.14 2.98
N VAL A 72 -11.56 7.93 2.33
CA VAL A 72 -12.24 9.08 2.95
C VAL A 72 -13.05 8.62 4.16
N ARG A 73 -13.87 7.59 4.01
CA ARG A 73 -14.67 7.03 5.09
C ARG A 73 -13.78 6.61 6.28
N CYS A 74 -12.73 5.86 6.01
CA CYS A 74 -11.85 5.35 7.07
C CYS A 74 -11.12 6.45 7.81
N VAL A 75 -10.64 7.48 7.11
CA VAL A 75 -9.92 8.58 7.76
C VAL A 75 -10.86 9.53 8.47
N GLN A 76 -11.94 9.97 7.82
CA GLN A 76 -12.82 11.01 8.36
C GLN A 76 -13.85 10.49 9.36
N GLU A 77 -14.38 9.28 9.17
CA GLU A 77 -15.44 8.73 10.01
C GLU A 77 -14.91 7.75 11.05
N LEU A 78 -13.89 6.93 10.70
CA LEU A 78 -13.35 5.89 11.58
C LEU A 78 -12.06 6.31 12.29
N GLY A 79 -11.46 7.47 11.93
CA GLY A 79 -10.26 8.01 12.57
C GLY A 79 -8.98 7.25 12.24
N PHE A 80 -8.90 6.61 11.07
CA PHE A 80 -7.71 5.90 10.63
C PHE A 80 -6.61 6.86 10.17
N VAL A 81 -5.37 6.44 10.30
CA VAL A 81 -4.19 7.29 10.07
C VAL A 81 -3.45 6.99 8.76
N GLY A 82 -3.96 6.11 7.94
CA GLY A 82 -3.38 5.73 6.65
C GLY A 82 -4.05 4.50 6.06
N CYS A 83 -3.52 4.03 4.97
CA CYS A 83 -4.03 2.84 4.28
C CYS A 83 -2.91 1.90 3.83
N ASN A 84 -3.27 0.65 3.54
CA ASN A 84 -2.48 -0.24 2.72
C ASN A 84 -2.89 -0.07 1.25
N LEU A 85 -1.91 0.10 0.39
CA LEU A 85 -2.05 0.18 -1.06
C LEU A 85 -1.46 -1.09 -1.67
N ASN A 86 -2.29 -1.90 -2.32
CA ASN A 86 -1.81 -3.04 -3.07
C ASN A 86 -1.28 -2.59 -4.44
N PRO A 87 0.03 -2.72 -4.71
CA PRO A 87 0.61 -2.31 -6.00
C PRO A 87 0.30 -3.29 -7.12
N ASP A 88 -0.15 -4.51 -6.79
CA ASP A 88 -0.51 -5.56 -7.74
C ASP A 88 -1.81 -6.27 -7.33
N PRO A 89 -2.98 -5.66 -7.60
CA PRO A 89 -4.26 -6.31 -7.33
C PRO A 89 -4.52 -7.60 -8.11
N SER A 90 -3.67 -7.92 -9.09
CA SER A 90 -3.76 -9.13 -9.92
C SER A 90 -3.04 -10.35 -9.33
N ASP A 91 -2.63 -10.27 -8.06
CA ASP A 91 -2.03 -11.37 -7.29
C ASP A 91 -0.81 -12.05 -7.94
N GLY A 92 0.21 -11.25 -8.22
CA GLY A 92 1.51 -11.74 -8.70
C GLY A 92 1.67 -11.71 -10.21
N TYR A 93 0.70 -11.21 -10.97
CA TYR A 93 0.77 -11.13 -12.43
C TYR A 93 1.08 -9.72 -12.98
N TRP A 94 0.99 -8.69 -12.15
CA TRP A 94 1.33 -7.30 -12.49
C TRP A 94 0.64 -6.80 -13.77
N THR A 95 -0.65 -7.08 -13.90
CA THR A 95 -1.45 -6.71 -15.08
C THR A 95 -2.03 -5.30 -15.00
N GLY A 96 -1.94 -4.66 -13.84
CA GLY A 96 -2.41 -3.29 -13.63
C GLY A 96 -1.39 -2.22 -14.04
N PRO A 97 -1.81 -0.94 -14.04
CA PRO A 97 -0.91 0.17 -14.32
C PRO A 97 0.14 0.34 -13.22
N PRO A 98 1.40 0.72 -13.55
CA PRO A 98 2.43 0.97 -12.56
C PRO A 98 2.02 2.12 -11.61
N LEU A 99 2.57 2.14 -10.40
CA LEU A 99 2.21 3.12 -9.35
C LEU A 99 2.48 4.59 -9.74
N THR A 100 3.22 4.84 -10.80
CA THR A 100 3.45 6.19 -11.36
C THR A 100 2.49 6.57 -12.48
N ASP A 101 1.57 5.67 -12.84
CA ASP A 101 0.54 5.95 -13.85
C ASP A 101 -0.51 6.94 -13.31
N ARG A 102 -1.06 7.76 -14.21
CA ARG A 102 -2.12 8.71 -13.87
C ARG A 102 -3.41 8.07 -13.38
N TYR A 103 -3.59 6.79 -13.61
CA TYR A 103 -4.67 6.00 -13.01
C TYR A 103 -4.73 6.17 -11.49
N TRP A 104 -3.58 6.23 -10.81
CA TRP A 104 -3.49 6.33 -9.36
C TRP A 104 -3.65 7.76 -8.81
N TYR A 105 -3.58 8.79 -9.66
CA TYR A 105 -3.55 10.19 -9.21
C TYR A 105 -4.75 10.58 -8.35
N PRO A 106 -6.00 10.19 -8.62
CA PRO A 106 -7.13 10.53 -7.74
C PRO A 106 -6.94 10.03 -6.30
N LEU A 107 -6.32 8.86 -6.13
CA LEU A 107 -5.99 8.34 -4.80
C LEU A 107 -4.85 9.13 -4.15
N TYR A 108 -3.82 9.49 -4.91
CA TYR A 108 -2.69 10.27 -4.40
C TYR A 108 -3.08 11.69 -4.00
N GLU A 109 -3.92 12.34 -4.78
CA GLU A 109 -4.54 13.62 -4.44
C GLU A 109 -5.27 13.54 -3.10
N LYS A 110 -6.04 12.47 -2.90
CA LYS A 110 -6.79 12.26 -1.67
C LYS A 110 -5.89 11.92 -0.47
N LEU A 111 -4.83 11.16 -0.64
CA LEU A 111 -3.84 10.91 0.41
C LEU A 111 -3.15 12.20 0.87
N VAL A 112 -2.81 13.07 -0.08
CA VAL A 112 -2.21 14.39 0.21
C VAL A 112 -3.22 15.31 0.89
N GLU A 113 -4.46 15.37 0.41
CA GLU A 113 -5.53 16.18 1.00
C GLU A 113 -5.82 15.78 2.46
N LEU A 114 -5.84 14.49 2.74
CA LEU A 114 -6.11 13.95 4.08
C LEU A 114 -4.86 13.91 4.97
N ASP A 115 -3.69 14.24 4.42
CA ASP A 115 -2.37 14.19 5.09
C ASP A 115 -2.05 12.81 5.71
N VAL A 116 -2.38 11.72 5.03
CA VAL A 116 -2.14 10.35 5.49
C VAL A 116 -1.20 9.59 4.56
N PRO A 117 -0.32 8.71 5.08
CA PRO A 117 0.55 7.86 4.27
C PRO A 117 -0.17 6.63 3.74
N ALA A 118 0.39 6.03 2.70
CA ALA A 118 0.05 4.68 2.25
C ALA A 118 1.22 3.71 2.46
N MET A 119 0.94 2.53 3.02
CA MET A 119 1.91 1.44 3.04
C MET A 119 1.70 0.59 1.79
N VAL A 120 2.74 0.44 0.97
CA VAL A 120 2.70 -0.41 -0.22
C VAL A 120 2.79 -1.87 0.22
N HIS A 121 1.70 -2.63 0.10
CA HIS A 121 1.67 -4.02 0.56
C HIS A 121 0.83 -4.89 -0.38
N VAL A 122 1.48 -5.85 -1.04
CA VAL A 122 0.78 -6.82 -1.91
C VAL A 122 -0.03 -7.83 -1.10
N SER A 123 -1.03 -8.42 -1.77
CA SER A 123 -1.71 -9.64 -1.32
C SER A 123 -0.80 -10.88 -1.47
N CYS A 124 -1.32 -12.07 -1.20
CA CYS A 124 -0.68 -13.31 -1.59
C CYS A 124 -0.54 -13.41 -3.12
N SER A 125 0.28 -14.32 -3.62
CA SER A 125 0.40 -14.55 -5.05
C SER A 125 -0.29 -15.85 -5.48
N CYS A 126 -1.10 -15.78 -6.51
CA CYS A 126 -1.63 -16.94 -7.23
C CYS A 126 -0.69 -17.44 -8.33
N ASN A 127 0.40 -16.73 -8.60
CA ASN A 127 1.41 -17.15 -9.56
C ASN A 127 2.26 -18.28 -8.94
N PRO A 128 2.25 -19.50 -9.52
CA PRO A 128 2.93 -20.66 -8.95
C PRO A 128 4.47 -20.52 -8.92
N ASN A 129 5.03 -19.52 -9.59
CA ASN A 129 6.46 -19.30 -9.62
C ASN A 129 6.99 -18.55 -8.39
N PHE A 130 6.11 -18.05 -7.51
CA PHE A 130 6.52 -17.28 -6.35
C PHE A 130 6.12 -17.92 -5.03
N HIS A 131 7.08 -18.08 -4.14
CA HIS A 131 6.79 -18.30 -2.73
C HIS A 131 6.45 -16.97 -2.07
N HIS A 132 5.32 -16.87 -1.37
CA HIS A 132 4.77 -15.60 -0.86
C HIS A 132 5.77 -14.83 -0.02
N THR A 133 6.14 -15.36 1.14
CA THR A 133 7.00 -14.66 2.10
C THR A 133 8.48 -14.66 1.71
N GLY A 134 8.92 -15.70 1.00
CA GLY A 134 10.34 -15.87 0.63
C GLY A 134 10.76 -15.12 -0.63
N ALA A 135 9.80 -14.72 -1.47
CA ALA A 135 10.13 -14.05 -2.74
C ALA A 135 9.12 -12.96 -3.11
N HIS A 136 7.82 -13.27 -3.17
CA HIS A 136 6.82 -12.37 -3.74
C HIS A 136 6.78 -11.01 -3.02
N TYR A 137 6.73 -10.98 -1.69
CA TYR A 137 6.66 -9.73 -0.93
C TYR A 137 7.90 -8.85 -1.16
N LEU A 138 9.11 -9.43 -1.10
CA LEU A 138 10.35 -8.70 -1.33
C LEU A 138 10.47 -8.19 -2.78
N ASN A 139 10.02 -8.98 -3.74
CA ASN A 139 9.98 -8.58 -5.15
C ASN A 139 9.00 -7.43 -5.38
N ALA A 140 7.84 -7.48 -4.74
CA ALA A 140 6.82 -6.44 -4.87
C ALA A 140 7.29 -5.10 -4.29
N ASP A 141 7.90 -5.11 -3.10
CA ASP A 141 8.47 -3.91 -2.47
C ASP A 141 9.54 -3.29 -3.37
N THR A 142 10.44 -4.12 -3.89
CA THR A 142 11.52 -3.69 -4.78
C THR A 142 10.96 -3.14 -6.10
N THR A 143 9.93 -3.78 -6.66
CA THR A 143 9.27 -3.33 -7.89
C THR A 143 8.56 -2.00 -7.68
N ALA A 144 7.83 -1.83 -6.58
CA ALA A 144 7.18 -0.58 -6.24
C ALA A 144 8.19 0.58 -6.10
N PHE A 145 9.29 0.34 -5.38
CA PHE A 145 10.37 1.33 -5.28
C PHE A 145 10.91 1.72 -6.67
N MET A 146 11.18 0.73 -7.52
CA MET A 146 11.66 0.99 -8.89
C MET A 146 10.67 1.80 -9.70
N GLN A 147 9.37 1.52 -9.59
CA GLN A 147 8.35 2.32 -10.25
C GLN A 147 8.41 3.78 -9.77
N PHE A 148 8.53 4.02 -8.48
CA PHE A 148 8.61 5.38 -7.92
C PHE A 148 9.79 6.18 -8.45
N ILE A 149 10.98 5.59 -8.55
CA ILE A 149 12.16 6.32 -9.05
C ILE A 149 12.18 6.49 -10.58
N GLN A 150 11.39 5.73 -11.32
CA GLN A 150 11.27 5.86 -12.78
C GLN A 150 10.34 7.00 -13.21
N GLY A 151 9.38 7.38 -12.37
CA GLY A 151 8.36 8.38 -12.68
C GLY A 151 8.65 9.77 -12.10
N ASN A 152 7.69 10.67 -12.27
CA ASN A 152 7.73 12.05 -11.72
C ASN A 152 6.81 12.19 -10.49
N LEU A 153 6.39 11.09 -9.89
CA LEU A 153 5.35 11.07 -8.87
C LEU A 153 5.61 12.07 -7.74
N PHE A 154 6.83 12.12 -7.21
CA PHE A 154 7.18 13.05 -6.11
C PHE A 154 7.46 14.48 -6.57
N VAL A 155 7.54 14.73 -7.88
CA VAL A 155 7.50 16.07 -8.43
C VAL A 155 6.06 16.57 -8.46
N ASP A 156 5.13 15.71 -8.88
CA ASP A 156 3.70 16.03 -8.97
C ASP A 156 3.06 16.09 -7.57
N PHE A 157 3.51 15.25 -6.64
CA PHE A 157 3.01 15.15 -5.26
C PHE A 157 4.15 15.20 -4.22
N PRO A 158 4.75 16.35 -3.95
CA PRO A 158 5.95 16.45 -3.11
C PRO A 158 5.72 16.11 -1.63
N THR A 159 4.48 16.10 -1.16
CA THR A 159 4.11 15.75 0.22
C THR A 159 3.55 14.34 0.35
N LEU A 160 3.42 13.58 -0.75
CA LEU A 160 2.97 12.20 -0.73
C LEU A 160 3.97 11.31 -0.01
N ARG A 161 3.45 10.44 0.86
CA ARG A 161 4.30 9.57 1.69
C ARG A 161 3.93 8.11 1.52
N PHE A 162 4.96 7.30 1.30
CA PHE A 162 4.82 5.85 1.27
C PHE A 162 5.67 5.17 2.34
N VAL A 163 5.17 4.07 2.85
CA VAL A 163 5.92 3.11 3.67
C VAL A 163 6.12 1.86 2.83
N ILE A 164 7.36 1.42 2.65
CA ILE A 164 7.69 0.17 1.99
C ILE A 164 8.02 -0.86 3.07
N PRO A 165 7.22 -1.92 3.23
CA PRO A 165 7.37 -2.90 4.31
C PRO A 165 8.58 -3.84 4.10
N HIS A 166 8.67 -4.87 4.92
CA HIS A 166 9.69 -5.95 4.85
C HIS A 166 11.13 -5.42 4.76
N GLY A 167 11.43 -4.31 5.46
CA GLY A 167 12.73 -3.67 5.44
C GLY A 167 13.06 -2.96 4.13
N GLY A 168 12.08 -2.69 3.25
CA GLY A 168 12.28 -2.05 1.95
C GLY A 168 12.66 -3.02 0.83
N GLY A 169 12.33 -4.31 0.97
CA GLY A 169 12.65 -5.33 -0.02
C GLY A 169 14.17 -5.51 -0.21
N ALA A 170 14.66 -5.54 -1.44
CA ALA A 170 16.08 -5.64 -1.76
C ALA A 170 16.80 -4.28 -1.77
N VAL A 171 16.08 -3.16 -1.64
CA VAL A 171 16.61 -1.82 -1.85
C VAL A 171 17.76 -1.46 -0.89
N PRO A 172 17.65 -1.64 0.44
CA PRO A 172 18.72 -1.30 1.36
C PRO A 172 20.01 -2.07 1.10
N TYR A 173 19.90 -3.35 0.73
CA TYR A 173 21.06 -4.20 0.45
C TYR A 173 21.76 -3.85 -0.86
N HIS A 174 21.02 -3.33 -1.83
CA HIS A 174 21.51 -3.01 -3.17
C HIS A 174 21.47 -1.50 -3.45
N TRP A 175 21.58 -0.66 -2.41
CA TRP A 175 21.48 0.80 -2.51
C TRP A 175 22.38 1.40 -3.59
N GLY A 176 23.66 0.97 -3.66
CA GLY A 176 24.59 1.41 -4.69
C GLY A 176 24.11 1.12 -6.12
N ARG A 177 23.35 0.02 -6.32
CA ARG A 177 22.76 -0.31 -7.62
C ARG A 177 21.68 0.70 -8.01
N TYR A 178 20.79 1.03 -7.06
CA TYR A 178 19.68 1.96 -7.34
C TYR A 178 20.16 3.38 -7.55
N ARG A 179 21.20 3.81 -6.84
CA ARG A 179 21.88 5.08 -7.11
C ARG A 179 22.44 5.14 -8.52
N GLY A 180 23.10 4.08 -8.97
CA GLY A 180 23.64 4.00 -10.32
C GLY A 180 22.55 4.01 -11.40
N LEU A 181 21.40 3.36 -11.14
CA LEU A 181 20.25 3.36 -12.03
C LEU A 181 19.61 4.75 -12.16
N ALA A 182 19.52 5.52 -11.09
CA ALA A 182 19.00 6.89 -11.15
C ALA A 182 19.78 7.74 -12.17
N GLN A 183 21.10 7.60 -12.20
CA GLN A 183 21.95 8.27 -13.20
C GLN A 183 21.64 7.82 -14.63
N GLN A 184 21.45 6.52 -14.86
CA GLN A 184 21.07 5.99 -16.20
C GLN A 184 19.70 6.50 -16.65
N LEU A 185 18.79 6.72 -15.72
CA LEU A 185 17.44 7.25 -15.97
C LEU A 185 17.44 8.77 -16.15
N GLY A 186 18.59 9.45 -16.05
CA GLY A 186 18.68 10.91 -16.09
C GLY A 186 17.98 11.60 -14.93
N ARG A 187 17.88 10.92 -13.79
CA ARG A 187 17.24 11.41 -12.56
C ARG A 187 18.30 11.93 -11.59
N PRO A 188 17.92 12.84 -10.67
CA PRO A 188 18.77 13.19 -9.55
C PRO A 188 19.15 11.93 -8.74
N PRO A 189 20.30 11.92 -8.05
CA PRO A 189 20.60 10.86 -7.10
C PRO A 189 19.46 10.70 -6.08
N VAL A 190 19.17 9.45 -5.71
CA VAL A 190 18.08 9.13 -4.76
C VAL A 190 18.28 9.77 -3.37
N GLU A 191 19.47 10.25 -3.08
CA GLU A 191 19.83 10.95 -1.82
C GLU A 191 19.59 12.48 -1.87
N GLN A 192 19.12 12.99 -2.99
CA GLN A 192 18.71 14.39 -3.18
C GLN A 192 17.20 14.44 -3.39
#